data_33be6e661dda3bb5ee9c662c5612083b
#
_entry.id   33be6e661dda3bb5ee9c662c5612083b
#
_cell.length_a   1.000
_cell.length_b   1.000
_cell.length_c   1.000
_cell.angle_alpha   90.00
_cell.angle_beta   90.00
_cell.angle_gamma   90.00
#
_symmetry.space_group_name_H-M   'P 1'
#
loop_
_entity.id
_entity.type
_entity.pdbx_description
1 polymer ?
#
loop_
_entity_poly.entity_id
_entity_poly.type
_entity_poly.pdbx_seq_one_letter_code
_entity_poly.pdbx_strand_id
1 'polypeptide(L)'
;MNAVADTYNCEVLIICNAPNASAPFNFHFVHPNITIKMREEFSYEELLAECKRFAPNGIFTGGWSHKPYLQIIKNIKPATSVIGFDNHWTGSLKQKLGAIFFKLKLKHLFDHAFVPGTPQYQFALRIGFNDQHITRGAYCCDHALFATYCKNNEAEKVQRFPKRFLFVGRYAPEKGIEDLWTAFIEWQSETPTEWELWCVGKGELKGPEHPKIKHFGFVQPDQLGAIIKETGVFVLPSTFEPWGVVVHEYATAGFPLLCSDKVGAAETYLENGRNGYSFNAGNRTQLKEKMNTFSTLNQQALLDMSRRSTELANRITPQKWAANLAKMFGL
;
A
#
# COMPACT_ATOMS: atom_id res chain seq x y z
N MET A 1 -8.40 10.88 4.12
CA MET A 1 -8.67 12.34 4.32
C MET A 1 -10.01 12.57 5.02
N ASN A 2 -11.09 11.79 4.76
CA ASN A 2 -12.37 11.94 5.48
C ASN A 2 -12.19 11.97 7.01
N ALA A 3 -11.44 11.01 7.58
CA ALA A 3 -11.19 10.97 9.03
C ALA A 3 -10.48 12.24 9.56
N VAL A 4 -9.69 12.94 8.75
CA VAL A 4 -9.09 14.23 9.13
C VAL A 4 -10.17 15.30 9.16
N ALA A 5 -10.94 15.43 8.07
CA ALA A 5 -11.97 16.44 7.95
C ALA A 5 -13.06 16.28 9.04
N ASP A 6 -13.51 15.03 9.28
CA ASP A 6 -14.54 14.74 10.30
C ASP A 6 -14.05 14.99 11.72
N THR A 7 -12.86 14.47 12.07
CA THR A 7 -12.38 14.49 13.46
C THR A 7 -11.91 15.88 13.89
N TYR A 8 -11.29 16.63 12.96
CA TYR A 8 -10.67 17.92 13.27
C TYR A 8 -11.42 19.11 12.68
N ASN A 9 -12.60 18.86 12.08
CA ASN A 9 -13.46 19.89 11.48
C ASN A 9 -12.69 20.89 10.59
N CYS A 10 -11.82 20.38 9.73
CA CYS A 10 -10.98 21.19 8.87
C CYS A 10 -11.37 21.03 7.39
N GLU A 11 -11.11 22.08 6.61
CA GLU A 11 -11.20 22.02 5.15
C GLU A 11 -9.95 21.40 4.56
N VAL A 12 -10.11 20.58 3.54
CA VAL A 12 -9.02 19.89 2.86
C VAL A 12 -9.08 20.14 1.36
N LEU A 13 -8.00 20.67 0.81
CA LEU A 13 -7.78 20.77 -0.63
C LEU A 13 -6.80 19.69 -1.07
N ILE A 14 -7.26 18.75 -1.88
CA ILE A 14 -6.43 17.69 -2.48
C ILE A 14 -6.12 18.08 -3.93
N ILE A 15 -4.83 18.15 -4.26
CA ILE A 15 -4.36 18.31 -5.63
C ILE A 15 -3.63 17.03 -6.01
N CYS A 16 -4.17 16.26 -6.95
CA CYS A 16 -3.63 14.98 -7.36
C CYS A 16 -3.51 14.88 -8.88
N ASN A 17 -2.65 14.00 -9.35
CA ASN A 17 -2.57 13.68 -10.78
C ASN A 17 -3.75 12.77 -11.17
N ALA A 18 -4.12 12.82 -12.45
CA ALA A 18 -5.11 11.90 -13.00
C ALA A 18 -4.68 10.43 -12.85
N PRO A 19 -5.64 9.51 -12.71
CA PRO A 19 -5.34 8.08 -12.61
C PRO A 19 -4.53 7.57 -13.80
N ASN A 20 -3.57 6.68 -13.53
CA ASN A 20 -2.76 6.07 -14.59
C ASN A 20 -3.59 5.09 -15.42
N ALA A 21 -3.41 5.07 -16.76
CA ALA A 21 -4.10 4.14 -17.64
C ALA A 21 -3.87 2.65 -17.33
N SER A 22 -2.73 2.31 -16.72
CA SER A 22 -2.44 0.93 -16.26
C SER A 22 -3.16 0.53 -14.97
N ALA A 23 -3.69 1.51 -14.22
CA ALA A 23 -4.45 1.32 -13.00
C ALA A 23 -5.52 2.43 -12.91
N PRO A 24 -6.61 2.34 -13.69
CA PRO A 24 -7.62 3.39 -13.84
C PRO A 24 -8.57 3.39 -12.62
N PHE A 25 -8.07 3.74 -11.45
CA PHE A 25 -8.90 3.84 -10.25
C PHE A 25 -9.93 4.96 -10.38
N ASN A 26 -11.17 4.66 -10.05
CA ASN A 26 -12.22 5.67 -9.88
C ASN A 26 -12.17 6.18 -8.45
N PHE A 27 -11.85 7.46 -8.29
CA PHE A 27 -11.88 8.10 -6.98
C PHE A 27 -13.24 8.76 -6.78
N HIS A 28 -14.09 8.17 -5.94
CA HIS A 28 -15.35 8.76 -5.52
C HIS A 28 -15.19 9.31 -4.09
N PHE A 29 -14.74 10.55 -4.00
CA PHE A 29 -14.68 11.24 -2.73
C PHE A 29 -15.86 12.21 -2.64
N VAL A 30 -16.79 11.93 -1.75
CA VAL A 30 -17.90 12.85 -1.43
C VAL A 30 -17.78 13.21 0.04
N HIS A 31 -17.27 14.39 0.30
CA HIS A 31 -17.21 14.93 1.66
C HIS A 31 -17.37 16.46 1.57
N PRO A 32 -18.23 17.09 2.40
CA PRO A 32 -18.51 18.52 2.30
C PRO A 32 -17.27 19.41 2.50
N ASN A 33 -16.33 18.98 3.33
CA ASN A 33 -15.12 19.74 3.65
C ASN A 33 -13.90 19.31 2.82
N ILE A 34 -14.05 18.47 1.78
CA ILE A 34 -12.93 18.04 0.95
C ILE A 34 -13.17 18.47 -0.50
N THR A 35 -12.27 19.27 -1.03
CA THR A 35 -12.22 19.65 -2.44
C THR A 35 -11.08 18.91 -3.13
N ILE A 36 -11.36 18.28 -4.27
CA ILE A 36 -10.37 17.58 -5.08
C ILE A 36 -10.23 18.28 -6.42
N LYS A 37 -8.99 18.51 -6.83
CA LYS A 37 -8.65 19.12 -8.12
C LYS A 37 -7.56 18.31 -8.80
N MET A 38 -7.70 18.13 -10.11
CA MET A 38 -6.70 17.45 -10.92
C MET A 38 -5.58 18.42 -11.27
N ARG A 39 -4.33 17.98 -11.06
CA ARG A 39 -3.14 18.81 -11.31
C ARG A 39 -3.06 19.29 -12.76
N GLU A 40 -3.48 18.47 -13.70
CA GLU A 40 -3.42 18.70 -15.13
C GLU A 40 -4.38 19.82 -15.61
N GLU A 41 -5.36 20.19 -14.79
CA GLU A 41 -6.34 21.26 -15.09
C GLU A 41 -5.77 22.67 -14.89
N PHE A 42 -4.56 22.80 -14.34
CA PHE A 42 -3.99 24.08 -13.93
C PHE A 42 -2.59 24.31 -14.52
N SER A 43 -2.35 25.54 -14.98
CA SER A 43 -0.99 26.08 -15.06
C SER A 43 -0.39 26.21 -13.65
N TYR A 44 0.90 26.47 -13.58
CA TYR A 44 1.54 26.70 -12.27
C TYR A 44 0.97 27.94 -11.56
N GLU A 45 0.75 29.01 -12.30
CA GLU A 45 0.22 30.28 -11.81
C GLU A 45 -1.20 30.14 -11.25
N GLU A 46 -2.06 29.44 -11.95
CA GLU A 46 -3.43 29.14 -11.52
C GLU A 46 -3.42 28.26 -10.26
N LEU A 47 -2.57 27.22 -10.23
CA LEU A 47 -2.43 26.35 -9.06
C LEU A 47 -1.93 27.12 -7.83
N LEU A 48 -0.96 28.02 -8.01
CA LEU A 48 -0.47 28.86 -6.94
C LEU A 48 -1.55 29.85 -6.45
N ALA A 49 -2.32 30.43 -7.37
CA ALA A 49 -3.43 31.31 -7.02
C ALA A 49 -4.51 30.58 -6.23
N GLU A 50 -4.82 29.35 -6.64
CA GLU A 50 -5.77 28.48 -5.92
C GLU A 50 -5.31 28.16 -4.50
N CYS A 51 -4.04 27.76 -4.34
CA CYS A 51 -3.47 27.50 -3.02
C CYS A 51 -3.42 28.75 -2.14
N LYS A 52 -3.13 29.93 -2.72
CA LYS A 52 -3.20 31.20 -1.99
C LYS A 52 -4.61 31.55 -1.55
N ARG A 53 -5.63 31.32 -2.40
CA ARG A 53 -7.03 31.55 -2.07
C ARG A 53 -7.50 30.63 -0.95
N PHE A 54 -7.07 29.35 -0.98
CA PHE A 54 -7.37 28.39 0.08
C PHE A 54 -6.68 28.74 1.40
N ALA A 55 -5.52 29.42 1.33
CA ALA A 55 -4.73 29.86 2.49
C ALA A 55 -4.45 28.75 3.52
N PRO A 56 -3.81 27.64 3.16
CA PRO A 56 -3.65 26.50 4.04
C PRO A 56 -2.75 26.82 5.24
N ASN A 57 -3.18 26.40 6.43
CA ASN A 57 -2.35 26.42 7.64
C ASN A 57 -1.23 25.37 7.56
N GLY A 58 -1.51 24.22 6.95
CA GLY A 58 -0.57 23.12 6.77
C GLY A 58 -0.60 22.57 5.36
N ILE A 59 0.56 22.11 4.87
CA ILE A 59 0.72 21.47 3.55
C ILE A 59 1.37 20.10 3.74
N PHE A 60 0.70 19.05 3.21
CA PHE A 60 1.29 17.73 3.04
C PHE A 60 1.60 17.47 1.57
N THR A 61 2.83 17.03 1.24
CA THR A 61 3.20 16.68 -0.13
C THR A 61 3.73 15.25 -0.24
N GLY A 62 3.38 14.56 -1.35
CA GLY A 62 3.92 13.26 -1.73
C GLY A 62 5.25 13.40 -2.47
N GLY A 63 6.37 13.31 -1.75
CA GLY A 63 7.71 13.38 -2.33
C GLY A 63 8.20 14.78 -2.67
N TRP A 64 9.38 14.85 -3.29
CA TRP A 64 10.06 16.11 -3.65
C TRP A 64 10.45 16.24 -5.13
N SER A 65 9.97 15.36 -5.98
CA SER A 65 10.30 15.35 -7.42
C SER A 65 9.52 16.40 -8.23
N HIS A 66 8.34 16.81 -7.77
CA HIS A 66 7.47 17.77 -8.44
C HIS A 66 7.85 19.21 -8.11
N LYS A 67 8.58 19.87 -9.00
CA LYS A 67 9.02 21.27 -8.84
C LYS A 67 7.86 22.23 -8.51
N PRO A 68 6.67 22.17 -9.17
CA PRO A 68 5.55 23.04 -8.84
C PRO A 68 5.12 22.97 -7.37
N TYR A 69 5.05 21.79 -6.78
CA TYR A 69 4.67 21.65 -5.37
C TYR A 69 5.71 22.25 -4.41
N LEU A 70 7.01 22.09 -4.71
CA LEU A 70 8.07 22.74 -3.93
C LEU A 70 8.01 24.27 -4.02
N GLN A 71 7.66 24.80 -5.20
CA GLN A 71 7.50 26.24 -5.39
C GLN A 71 6.25 26.74 -4.66
N ILE A 72 5.15 25.98 -4.61
CA ILE A 72 3.95 26.33 -3.83
C ILE A 72 4.32 26.47 -2.35
N ILE A 73 5.01 25.49 -1.76
CA ILE A 73 5.43 25.55 -0.34
C ILE A 73 6.28 26.81 -0.08
N LYS A 74 7.23 27.12 -0.96
CA LYS A 74 8.08 28.32 -0.84
C LYS A 74 7.29 29.62 -0.88
N ASN A 75 6.23 29.67 -1.69
CA ASN A 75 5.46 30.91 -1.90
C ASN A 75 4.32 31.06 -0.87
N ILE A 76 3.71 29.95 -0.43
CA ILE A 76 2.64 29.96 0.59
C ILE A 76 3.24 30.16 1.99
N LYS A 77 4.36 29.50 2.29
CA LYS A 77 4.98 29.46 3.63
C LYS A 77 3.95 29.08 4.70
N PRO A 78 3.38 27.88 4.65
CA PRO A 78 2.40 27.44 5.63
C PRO A 78 3.02 27.40 7.03
N ALA A 79 2.19 27.39 8.08
CA ALA A 79 2.68 27.28 9.46
C ALA A 79 3.39 25.92 9.68
N THR A 80 2.96 24.87 8.99
CA THR A 80 3.60 23.55 9.04
C THR A 80 3.61 22.90 7.66
N SER A 81 4.74 22.29 7.31
CA SER A 81 4.92 21.53 6.07
C SER A 81 5.40 20.12 6.34
N VAL A 82 4.70 19.15 5.75
CA VAL A 82 4.96 17.73 5.92
C VAL A 82 5.27 17.10 4.57
N ILE A 83 6.32 16.30 4.50
CA ILE A 83 6.63 15.50 3.32
C ILE A 83 6.34 14.02 3.58
N GLY A 84 5.62 13.36 2.66
CA GLY A 84 5.46 11.91 2.63
C GLY A 84 6.26 11.27 1.50
N PHE A 85 6.83 10.12 1.72
CA PHE A 85 7.49 9.31 0.68
C PHE A 85 7.60 7.85 1.11
N ASP A 86 7.64 6.96 0.13
CA ASP A 86 7.81 5.51 0.32
C ASP A 86 9.18 4.98 -0.13
N ASN A 87 10.02 5.83 -0.68
CA ASN A 87 11.37 5.45 -1.06
C ASN A 87 12.17 5.00 0.17
N HIS A 88 12.84 3.86 0.07
CA HIS A 88 13.82 3.39 1.06
C HIS A 88 15.25 3.52 0.53
N TRP A 89 16.22 3.39 1.43
CA TRP A 89 17.63 3.53 1.06
C TRP A 89 18.13 2.31 0.30
N THR A 90 18.56 2.49 -0.95
CA THR A 90 19.18 1.47 -1.80
C THR A 90 20.70 1.60 -1.87
N GLY A 91 21.26 2.74 -1.43
CA GLY A 91 22.69 3.03 -1.48
C GLY A 91 23.25 3.37 -2.86
N SER A 92 22.40 3.51 -3.88
CA SER A 92 22.84 3.89 -5.23
C SER A 92 23.47 5.29 -5.26
N LEU A 93 24.40 5.55 -6.20
CA LEU A 93 25.02 6.87 -6.36
C LEU A 93 23.98 7.97 -6.58
N LYS A 94 22.98 7.71 -7.42
CA LYS A 94 21.85 8.63 -7.65
C LYS A 94 21.16 9.00 -6.34
N GLN A 95 20.90 8.01 -5.49
CA GLN A 95 20.24 8.25 -4.22
C GLN A 95 21.14 8.97 -3.20
N LYS A 96 22.44 8.66 -3.17
CA LYS A 96 23.42 9.38 -2.33
C LYS A 96 23.48 10.87 -2.70
N LEU A 97 23.61 11.18 -3.99
CA LEU A 97 23.61 12.57 -4.48
C LEU A 97 22.27 13.26 -4.22
N GLY A 98 21.15 12.57 -4.45
CA GLY A 98 19.80 13.06 -4.15
C GLY A 98 19.60 13.36 -2.67
N ALA A 99 20.13 12.55 -1.77
CA ALA A 99 20.06 12.77 -0.33
C ALA A 99 20.85 14.00 0.11
N ILE A 100 22.06 14.19 -0.44
CA ILE A 100 22.87 15.40 -0.19
C ILE A 100 22.15 16.64 -0.71
N PHE A 101 21.63 16.59 -1.94
CA PHE A 101 20.88 17.69 -2.52
C PHE A 101 19.65 18.04 -1.67
N PHE A 102 18.86 17.04 -1.26
CA PHE A 102 17.69 17.27 -0.41
C PHE A 102 18.11 17.94 0.90
N LYS A 103 19.10 17.39 1.60
CA LYS A 103 19.59 17.91 2.88
C LYS A 103 20.02 19.37 2.78
N LEU A 104 20.72 19.74 1.72
CA LEU A 104 21.28 21.09 1.56
C LEU A 104 20.29 22.10 0.96
N LYS A 105 19.37 21.66 0.09
CA LYS A 105 18.54 22.57 -0.72
C LYS A 105 17.05 22.50 -0.44
N LEU A 106 16.54 21.38 0.10
CA LEU A 106 15.11 21.16 0.25
C LEU A 106 14.65 20.91 1.68
N LYS A 107 15.52 20.38 2.56
CA LYS A 107 15.15 20.03 3.94
C LYS A 107 14.49 21.18 4.71
N HIS A 108 14.98 22.41 4.50
CA HIS A 108 14.44 23.60 5.16
C HIS A 108 13.00 23.97 4.76
N LEU A 109 12.45 23.33 3.72
CA LEU A 109 11.07 23.51 3.30
C LEU A 109 10.08 22.63 4.08
N PHE A 110 10.60 21.70 4.89
CA PHE A 110 9.76 20.68 5.53
C PHE A 110 10.08 20.60 7.03
N ASP A 111 9.04 20.69 7.82
CA ASP A 111 9.13 20.55 9.27
C ASP A 111 9.13 19.08 9.66
N HIS A 112 8.25 18.27 9.06
CA HIS A 112 8.06 16.86 9.38
C HIS A 112 8.18 15.96 8.15
N ALA A 113 8.58 14.70 8.39
CA ALA A 113 8.44 13.59 7.44
C ALA A 113 7.38 12.60 7.95
N PHE A 114 6.43 12.23 7.10
CA PHE A 114 5.44 11.20 7.37
C PHE A 114 5.70 10.02 6.44
N VAL A 115 6.15 8.91 6.98
CA VAL A 115 6.68 7.79 6.21
C VAL A 115 5.97 6.47 6.56
N PRO A 116 5.92 5.51 5.64
CA PRO A 116 5.18 4.27 5.86
C PRO A 116 5.76 3.42 7.00
N GLY A 117 7.05 3.13 6.97
CA GLY A 117 7.67 2.16 7.86
C GLY A 117 9.14 2.42 8.19
N THR A 118 9.81 1.41 8.73
CA THR A 118 11.19 1.50 9.23
C THR A 118 12.22 1.80 8.13
N PRO A 119 12.19 1.19 6.93
CA PRO A 119 13.17 1.52 5.88
C PRO A 119 13.08 2.98 5.43
N GLN A 120 11.88 3.54 5.35
CA GLN A 120 11.66 4.93 4.98
C GLN A 120 12.01 5.89 6.13
N TYR A 121 11.76 5.49 7.38
CA TYR A 121 12.23 6.22 8.56
C TYR A 121 13.76 6.35 8.55
N GLN A 122 14.48 5.27 8.29
CA GLN A 122 15.94 5.29 8.16
C GLN A 122 16.41 6.20 7.01
N PHE A 123 15.64 6.23 5.92
CA PHE A 123 15.93 7.16 4.82
C PHE A 123 15.67 8.62 5.22
N ALA A 124 14.58 8.90 5.95
CA ALA A 124 14.29 10.23 6.47
C ALA A 124 15.44 10.80 7.34
N LEU A 125 16.01 9.96 8.23
CA LEU A 125 17.18 10.33 9.02
C LEU A 125 18.38 10.71 8.11
N ARG A 126 18.64 9.93 7.05
CA ARG A 126 19.75 10.17 6.11
C ARG A 126 19.62 11.47 5.32
N ILE A 127 18.39 11.86 4.99
CA ILE A 127 18.11 13.14 4.29
C ILE A 127 17.99 14.33 5.24
N GLY A 128 18.23 14.14 6.54
CA GLY A 128 18.45 15.22 7.50
C GLY A 128 17.26 15.55 8.40
N PHE A 129 16.27 14.69 8.52
CA PHE A 129 15.26 14.82 9.58
C PHE A 129 15.80 14.28 10.90
N ASN A 130 15.40 14.90 12.01
CA ASN A 130 15.62 14.37 13.35
C ASN A 130 14.49 13.43 13.74
N ASP A 131 14.75 12.51 14.65
CA ASP A 131 13.79 11.50 15.10
C ASP A 131 12.43 12.09 15.49
N GLN A 132 12.40 13.13 16.28
CA GLN A 132 11.18 13.81 16.73
C GLN A 132 10.33 14.43 15.61
N HIS A 133 10.89 14.60 14.41
CA HIS A 133 10.23 15.14 13.23
C HIS A 133 9.86 14.06 12.19
N ILE A 134 9.99 12.78 12.55
CA ILE A 134 9.61 11.66 11.68
C ILE A 134 8.48 10.89 12.31
N THR A 135 7.36 10.76 11.61
CA THR A 135 6.22 9.94 12.02
C THR A 135 6.08 8.77 11.06
N ARG A 136 5.84 7.55 11.60
CA ARG A 136 5.55 6.35 10.80
C ARG A 136 4.06 6.12 10.65
N GLY A 137 3.66 5.32 9.65
CA GLY A 137 2.26 4.98 9.39
C GLY A 137 1.60 5.89 8.34
N ALA A 138 2.36 6.40 7.37
CA ALA A 138 1.89 7.31 6.33
C ALA A 138 0.89 6.69 5.35
N TYR A 139 0.77 5.38 5.28
CA TYR A 139 -0.16 4.70 4.39
C TYR A 139 -1.22 3.94 5.17
N CYS A 140 -2.47 4.15 4.78
CA CYS A 140 -3.63 3.42 5.27
C CYS A 140 -4.46 2.96 4.06
N CYS A 141 -4.96 1.73 4.10
CA CYS A 141 -5.92 1.25 3.10
C CYS A 141 -7.32 1.86 3.30
N ASP A 142 -8.24 1.60 2.38
CA ASP A 142 -9.67 1.78 2.64
C ASP A 142 -10.14 0.71 3.65
N HIS A 143 -9.86 0.99 4.92
CA HIS A 143 -10.11 0.06 6.01
C HIS A 143 -11.59 -0.31 6.14
N ALA A 144 -12.50 0.63 5.89
CA ALA A 144 -13.94 0.39 6.01
C ALA A 144 -14.42 -0.62 4.95
N LEU A 145 -13.98 -0.46 3.71
CA LEU A 145 -14.31 -1.36 2.61
C LEU A 145 -13.79 -2.77 2.88
N PHE A 146 -12.49 -2.91 3.18
CA PHE A 146 -11.88 -4.24 3.36
C PHE A 146 -12.32 -4.93 4.65
N ALA A 147 -12.62 -4.20 5.74
CA ALA A 147 -13.24 -4.75 6.94
C ALA A 147 -14.67 -5.25 6.67
N THR A 148 -15.41 -4.57 5.79
CA THR A 148 -16.73 -5.03 5.36
C THR A 148 -16.63 -6.36 4.61
N TYR A 149 -15.65 -6.52 3.73
CA TYR A 149 -15.40 -7.82 3.07
C TYR A 149 -15.06 -8.92 4.07
N CYS A 150 -14.21 -8.62 5.07
CA CYS A 150 -13.89 -9.58 6.13
C CYS A 150 -15.15 -10.05 6.84
N LYS A 151 -15.96 -9.12 7.34
CA LYS A 151 -17.19 -9.40 8.09
C LYS A 151 -18.21 -10.21 7.26
N ASN A 152 -18.41 -9.83 6.00
CA ASN A 152 -19.40 -10.48 5.13
C ASN A 152 -19.02 -11.93 4.77
N ASN A 153 -17.73 -12.26 4.79
CA ASN A 153 -17.22 -13.57 4.37
C ASN A 153 -16.85 -14.48 5.55
N GLU A 154 -16.87 -13.99 6.79
CA GLU A 154 -16.40 -14.72 7.97
C GLU A 154 -17.17 -16.04 8.17
N ALA A 155 -18.49 -16.00 8.15
CA ALA A 155 -19.33 -17.18 8.38
C ALA A 155 -19.09 -18.29 7.34
N GLU A 156 -18.90 -17.93 6.08
CA GLU A 156 -18.64 -18.89 5.02
C GLU A 156 -17.22 -19.47 5.11
N LYS A 157 -16.21 -18.64 5.44
CA LYS A 157 -14.83 -19.10 5.66
C LYS A 157 -14.74 -20.05 6.85
N VAL A 158 -15.56 -19.86 7.89
CA VAL A 158 -15.65 -20.77 9.05
C VAL A 158 -16.27 -22.12 8.65
N GLN A 159 -17.25 -22.14 7.73
CA GLN A 159 -17.81 -23.38 7.22
C GLN A 159 -16.83 -24.09 6.27
N ARG A 160 -16.23 -23.35 5.35
CA ARG A 160 -15.30 -23.88 4.36
C ARG A 160 -14.27 -22.81 3.97
N PHE A 161 -13.02 -22.98 4.38
CA PHE A 161 -11.95 -22.08 4.01
C PHE A 161 -11.62 -22.23 2.50
N PRO A 162 -11.62 -21.13 1.72
CA PRO A 162 -11.34 -21.18 0.29
C PRO A 162 -9.88 -21.54 0.00
N LYS A 163 -9.67 -22.62 -0.75
CA LYS A 163 -8.32 -23.12 -1.12
C LYS A 163 -7.80 -22.42 -2.39
N ARG A 164 -7.65 -21.11 -2.31
CA ARG A 164 -7.19 -20.29 -3.44
C ARG A 164 -6.21 -19.22 -2.96
N PHE A 165 -5.07 -19.14 -3.63
CA PHE A 165 -4.17 -18.02 -3.52
C PHE A 165 -4.71 -16.86 -4.35
N LEU A 166 -4.55 -15.64 -3.86
CA LEU A 166 -4.96 -14.42 -4.54
C LEU A 166 -3.77 -13.49 -4.69
N PHE A 167 -3.45 -13.13 -5.92
CA PHE A 167 -2.53 -12.04 -6.26
C PHE A 167 -3.36 -10.84 -6.74
N VAL A 168 -3.03 -9.65 -6.23
CA VAL A 168 -3.60 -8.38 -6.72
C VAL A 168 -2.49 -7.38 -6.95
N GLY A 169 -2.32 -6.95 -8.20
CA GLY A 169 -1.27 -6.02 -8.56
C GLY A 169 -1.06 -5.91 -10.07
N ARG A 170 -0.20 -4.98 -10.47
CA ARG A 170 0.19 -4.87 -11.88
C ARG A 170 0.95 -6.12 -12.34
N TYR A 171 0.72 -6.54 -13.57
CA TYR A 171 1.50 -7.60 -14.21
C TYR A 171 2.80 -7.01 -14.76
N ALA A 172 3.76 -6.83 -13.87
CA ALA A 172 5.05 -6.20 -14.12
C ALA A 172 6.19 -6.98 -13.44
N PRO A 173 7.42 -6.97 -13.99
CA PRO A 173 8.53 -7.78 -13.48
C PRO A 173 8.83 -7.55 -12.01
N GLU A 174 8.79 -6.28 -11.56
CA GLU A 174 9.04 -5.94 -10.15
C GLU A 174 8.01 -6.51 -9.18
N LYS A 175 6.83 -6.92 -9.66
CA LYS A 175 5.81 -7.58 -8.84
C LYS A 175 6.04 -9.09 -8.66
N GLY A 176 7.03 -9.67 -9.36
CA GLY A 176 7.42 -11.07 -9.21
C GLY A 176 6.34 -12.08 -9.63
N ILE A 177 5.36 -11.63 -10.43
CA ILE A 177 4.21 -12.46 -10.79
C ILE A 177 4.60 -13.62 -11.69
N GLU A 178 5.65 -13.49 -12.53
CA GLU A 178 6.17 -14.60 -13.35
C GLU A 178 6.75 -15.71 -12.48
N ASP A 179 7.45 -15.33 -11.40
CA ASP A 179 7.97 -16.31 -10.44
C ASP A 179 6.82 -17.03 -9.73
N LEU A 180 5.73 -16.30 -9.42
CA LEU A 180 4.53 -16.91 -8.82
C LEU A 180 3.86 -17.90 -9.76
N TRP A 181 3.65 -17.54 -11.01
CA TRP A 181 3.06 -18.45 -12.01
C TRP A 181 3.89 -19.71 -12.17
N THR A 182 5.20 -19.54 -12.36
CA THR A 182 6.13 -20.65 -12.53
C THR A 182 6.14 -21.57 -11.31
N ALA A 183 6.31 -20.99 -10.12
CA ALA A 183 6.33 -21.75 -8.88
C ALA A 183 5.00 -22.49 -8.62
N PHE A 184 3.86 -21.88 -8.96
CA PHE A 184 2.55 -22.51 -8.82
C PHE A 184 2.37 -23.69 -9.78
N ILE A 185 2.77 -23.54 -11.05
CA ILE A 185 2.69 -24.61 -12.07
C ILE A 185 3.58 -25.78 -11.67
N GLU A 186 4.84 -25.51 -11.30
CA GLU A 186 5.78 -26.53 -10.83
C GLU A 186 5.25 -27.27 -9.61
N TRP A 187 4.73 -26.53 -8.62
CA TRP A 187 4.15 -27.12 -7.41
C TRP A 187 2.95 -28.01 -7.72
N GLN A 188 2.04 -27.58 -8.59
CA GLN A 188 0.89 -28.39 -9.00
C GLN A 188 1.30 -29.66 -9.79
N SER A 189 2.39 -29.63 -10.53
CA SER A 189 2.88 -30.80 -11.25
C SER A 189 3.56 -31.82 -10.31
N GLU A 190 4.28 -31.35 -9.29
CA GLU A 190 4.98 -32.18 -8.31
C GLU A 190 4.03 -32.72 -7.22
N THR A 191 3.09 -31.89 -6.78
CA THR A 191 2.15 -32.19 -5.69
C THR A 191 0.75 -31.74 -6.10
N PRO A 192 0.02 -32.53 -6.88
CA PRO A 192 -1.33 -32.16 -7.31
C PRO A 192 -2.27 -31.91 -6.13
N THR A 193 -2.82 -30.71 -6.06
CA THR A 193 -3.75 -30.31 -4.99
C THR A 193 -5.01 -29.66 -5.56
N GLU A 194 -6.03 -29.44 -4.76
CA GLU A 194 -7.24 -28.69 -5.17
C GLU A 194 -7.03 -27.16 -5.16
N TRP A 195 -5.89 -26.65 -4.69
CA TRP A 195 -5.60 -25.24 -4.65
C TRP A 195 -5.52 -24.60 -6.04
N GLU A 196 -6.03 -23.39 -6.16
CA GLU A 196 -5.99 -22.57 -7.36
C GLU A 196 -5.18 -21.28 -7.12
N LEU A 197 -4.79 -20.61 -8.19
CA LEU A 197 -4.19 -19.27 -8.16
C LEU A 197 -5.09 -18.31 -8.94
N TRP A 198 -5.61 -17.30 -8.26
CA TRP A 198 -6.37 -16.23 -8.86
C TRP A 198 -5.57 -14.95 -8.91
N CYS A 199 -5.52 -14.31 -10.08
CA CYS A 199 -4.71 -13.14 -10.35
C CYS A 199 -5.60 -11.99 -10.82
N VAL A 200 -5.57 -10.88 -10.08
CA VAL A 200 -6.27 -9.64 -10.39
C VAL A 200 -5.25 -8.58 -10.78
N GLY A 201 -5.46 -7.95 -11.92
CA GLY A 201 -4.60 -6.92 -12.45
C GLY A 201 -4.31 -7.08 -13.92
N LYS A 202 -3.60 -6.11 -14.46
CA LYS A 202 -3.10 -6.11 -15.84
C LYS A 202 -1.74 -5.43 -15.90
N GLY A 203 -1.03 -5.59 -16.98
CA GLY A 203 0.26 -4.96 -17.20
C GLY A 203 0.89 -5.41 -18.50
N GLU A 204 2.21 -5.31 -18.59
CA GLU A 204 2.98 -5.68 -19.78
C GLU A 204 3.17 -7.20 -19.93
N LEU A 205 3.11 -7.94 -18.80
CA LEU A 205 3.28 -9.38 -18.80
C LEU A 205 1.95 -10.08 -19.13
N LYS A 206 2.05 -11.20 -19.84
CA LYS A 206 0.91 -12.08 -20.14
C LYS A 206 0.96 -13.30 -19.24
N GLY A 207 -0.14 -13.56 -18.54
CA GLY A 207 -0.27 -14.74 -17.71
C GLY A 207 -0.35 -16.02 -18.51
N PRO A 208 0.15 -17.14 -17.97
CA PRO A 208 0.07 -18.46 -18.61
C PRO A 208 -1.38 -18.97 -18.62
N GLU A 209 -1.73 -19.74 -19.63
CA GLU A 209 -2.95 -20.56 -19.65
C GLU A 209 -2.72 -21.83 -18.83
N HIS A 210 -3.48 -21.99 -17.76
CA HIS A 210 -3.40 -23.16 -16.90
C HIS A 210 -4.76 -23.39 -16.22
N PRO A 211 -5.26 -24.65 -16.13
CA PRO A 211 -6.62 -24.92 -15.63
C PRO A 211 -6.89 -24.47 -14.19
N LYS A 212 -5.84 -24.29 -13.39
CA LYS A 212 -5.94 -23.81 -11.98
C LYS A 212 -5.42 -22.37 -11.79
N ILE A 213 -5.12 -21.64 -12.86
CA ILE A 213 -4.78 -20.21 -12.79
C ILE A 213 -5.89 -19.43 -13.48
N LYS A 214 -6.46 -18.44 -12.77
CA LYS A 214 -7.52 -17.59 -13.30
C LYS A 214 -7.07 -16.13 -13.33
N HIS A 215 -7.27 -15.48 -14.47
CA HIS A 215 -6.94 -14.07 -14.68
C HIS A 215 -8.21 -13.24 -14.81
N PHE A 216 -8.35 -12.19 -13.98
CA PHE A 216 -9.57 -11.35 -13.95
C PHE A 216 -9.38 -10.00 -14.64
N GLY A 217 -8.15 -9.65 -15.03
CA GLY A 217 -7.86 -8.29 -15.45
C GLY A 217 -7.91 -7.29 -14.29
N PHE A 218 -7.98 -6.00 -14.63
CA PHE A 218 -8.14 -4.94 -13.62
C PHE A 218 -9.58 -4.96 -13.08
N VAL A 219 -9.71 -4.95 -11.75
CA VAL A 219 -10.98 -4.87 -11.03
C VAL A 219 -10.91 -3.71 -10.05
N GLN A 220 -11.94 -2.88 -9.98
CA GLN A 220 -12.03 -1.79 -9.01
C GLN A 220 -12.10 -2.34 -7.57
N PRO A 221 -11.53 -1.64 -6.56
CA PRO A 221 -11.53 -2.11 -5.19
C PRO A 221 -12.93 -2.45 -4.63
N ASP A 222 -13.96 -1.67 -4.96
CA ASP A 222 -15.35 -1.87 -4.57
C ASP A 222 -16.03 -3.05 -5.27
N GLN A 223 -15.43 -3.60 -6.32
CA GLN A 223 -15.91 -4.75 -7.07
C GLN A 223 -15.18 -6.07 -6.70
N LEU A 224 -14.20 -6.01 -5.81
CA LEU A 224 -13.41 -7.19 -5.41
C LEU A 224 -14.17 -8.19 -4.52
N GLY A 225 -15.34 -7.82 -4.00
CA GLY A 225 -16.05 -8.60 -2.99
C GLY A 225 -16.27 -10.08 -3.38
N ALA A 226 -16.71 -10.36 -4.62
CA ALA A 226 -16.92 -11.73 -5.10
C ALA A 226 -15.61 -12.54 -5.20
N ILE A 227 -14.51 -11.90 -5.58
CA ILE A 227 -13.17 -12.54 -5.67
C ILE A 227 -12.64 -12.82 -4.25
N ILE A 228 -12.75 -11.85 -3.35
CA ILE A 228 -12.32 -11.95 -1.94
C ILE A 228 -13.06 -13.07 -1.22
N LYS A 229 -14.37 -13.22 -1.48
CA LYS A 229 -15.20 -14.29 -0.92
C LYS A 229 -14.69 -15.69 -1.27
N GLU A 230 -14.24 -15.87 -2.50
CA GLU A 230 -13.84 -17.15 -3.05
C GLU A 230 -12.34 -17.47 -2.87
N THR A 231 -11.56 -16.57 -2.25
CA THR A 231 -10.12 -16.74 -2.10
C THR A 231 -9.70 -16.72 -0.63
N GLY A 232 -8.59 -17.40 -0.29
CA GLY A 232 -8.23 -17.67 1.10
C GLY A 232 -6.89 -17.08 1.55
N VAL A 233 -5.86 -17.11 0.72
CA VAL A 233 -4.50 -16.66 1.07
C VAL A 233 -4.05 -15.59 0.09
N PHE A 234 -3.60 -14.46 0.60
CA PHE A 234 -3.06 -13.39 -0.24
C PHE A 234 -1.56 -13.61 -0.49
N VAL A 235 -1.11 -13.46 -1.73
CA VAL A 235 0.29 -13.61 -2.13
C VAL A 235 0.81 -12.37 -2.84
N LEU A 236 1.97 -11.84 -2.37
CA LEU A 236 2.67 -10.73 -3.01
C LEU A 236 4.18 -11.05 -3.13
N PRO A 237 4.61 -11.56 -4.28
CA PRO A 237 5.97 -12.05 -4.49
C PRO A 237 6.93 -10.97 -5.00
N SER A 238 6.63 -9.70 -4.81
CA SER A 238 7.36 -8.58 -5.40
C SER A 238 8.87 -8.67 -5.15
N THR A 239 9.66 -8.41 -6.19
CA THR A 239 11.12 -8.28 -6.09
C THR A 239 11.54 -6.88 -5.67
N PHE A 240 10.64 -5.91 -5.84
CA PHE A 240 10.77 -4.54 -5.34
C PHE A 240 9.39 -3.97 -5.01
N GLU A 241 9.14 -3.74 -3.72
CA GLU A 241 7.90 -3.16 -3.21
C GLU A 241 8.22 -2.26 -2.02
N PRO A 242 8.44 -0.95 -2.23
CA PRO A 242 8.81 -0.04 -1.15
C PRO A 242 7.86 -0.06 0.03
N TRP A 243 6.55 -0.24 -0.23
CA TRP A 243 5.56 -0.46 0.82
C TRP A 243 4.59 -1.60 0.46
N GLY A 244 3.61 -1.37 -0.40
CA GLY A 244 2.59 -2.34 -0.78
C GLY A 244 1.35 -2.22 0.09
N VAL A 245 0.56 -1.15 -0.11
CA VAL A 245 -0.72 -0.92 0.61
C VAL A 245 -1.66 -2.11 0.50
N VAL A 246 -1.61 -2.83 -0.61
CA VAL A 246 -2.39 -4.05 -0.86
C VAL A 246 -2.23 -5.11 0.24
N VAL A 247 -1.08 -5.19 0.91
CA VAL A 247 -0.89 -6.08 2.07
C VAL A 247 -1.80 -5.68 3.24
N HIS A 248 -1.93 -4.37 3.48
CA HIS A 248 -2.84 -3.84 4.49
C HIS A 248 -4.31 -4.12 4.14
N GLU A 249 -4.67 -3.95 2.87
CA GLU A 249 -6.01 -4.26 2.35
C GLU A 249 -6.39 -5.71 2.65
N TYR A 250 -5.54 -6.66 2.25
CA TYR A 250 -5.84 -8.07 2.43
C TYR A 250 -5.66 -8.55 3.88
N ALA A 251 -4.77 -7.96 4.66
CA ALA A 251 -4.74 -8.19 6.11
C ALA A 251 -6.05 -7.74 6.78
N THR A 252 -6.59 -6.56 6.38
CA THR A 252 -7.89 -6.06 6.86
C THR A 252 -9.04 -6.96 6.43
N ALA A 253 -8.99 -7.51 5.22
CA ALA A 253 -9.97 -8.49 4.73
C ALA A 253 -9.82 -9.90 5.35
N GLY A 254 -8.90 -10.08 6.31
CA GLY A 254 -8.72 -11.34 7.03
C GLY A 254 -8.08 -12.44 6.18
N PHE A 255 -7.04 -12.10 5.43
CA PHE A 255 -6.26 -13.09 4.67
C PHE A 255 -4.98 -13.44 5.41
N PRO A 256 -4.64 -14.73 5.58
CA PRO A 256 -3.26 -15.16 5.75
C PRO A 256 -2.40 -14.61 4.61
N LEU A 257 -1.16 -14.22 4.92
CA LEU A 257 -0.29 -13.50 4.00
C LEU A 257 0.91 -14.34 3.55
N LEU A 258 1.24 -14.30 2.27
CA LEU A 258 2.49 -14.85 1.71
C LEU A 258 3.22 -13.73 0.98
N CYS A 259 4.27 -13.17 1.58
CA CYS A 259 4.97 -12.03 1.03
C CYS A 259 6.47 -12.31 0.87
N SER A 260 7.08 -11.72 -0.15
CA SER A 260 8.53 -11.71 -0.26
C SER A 260 9.15 -10.78 0.81
N ASP A 261 10.44 -10.96 1.10
CA ASP A 261 11.25 -10.12 1.99
C ASP A 261 11.49 -8.68 1.45
N LYS A 262 11.04 -8.39 0.22
CA LYS A 262 11.11 -7.06 -0.42
C LYS A 262 9.81 -6.26 -0.32
N VAL A 263 8.80 -6.80 0.33
CA VAL A 263 7.53 -6.11 0.57
C VAL A 263 7.61 -5.33 1.87
N GLY A 264 7.70 -4.00 1.78
CA GLY A 264 7.89 -3.13 2.95
C GLY A 264 6.77 -3.24 3.99
N ALA A 265 5.51 -3.34 3.57
CA ALA A 265 4.37 -3.46 4.47
C ALA A 265 4.35 -4.77 5.28
N ALA A 266 5.09 -5.80 4.86
CA ALA A 266 5.21 -7.05 5.59
C ALA A 266 5.82 -6.84 7.00
N GLU A 267 6.69 -5.84 7.20
CA GLU A 267 7.21 -5.53 8.54
C GLU A 267 6.13 -5.16 9.56
N THR A 268 5.00 -4.62 9.09
CA THR A 268 3.90 -4.17 9.95
C THR A 268 2.79 -5.20 10.07
N TYR A 269 2.49 -5.90 8.96
CA TYR A 269 1.28 -6.72 8.85
C TYR A 269 1.53 -8.22 8.76
N LEU A 270 2.79 -8.69 8.69
CA LEU A 270 3.14 -10.10 8.63
C LEU A 270 3.99 -10.50 9.85
N GLU A 271 3.50 -11.43 10.63
CA GLU A 271 4.24 -12.17 11.65
C GLU A 271 4.46 -13.61 11.16
N ASN A 272 5.68 -13.93 10.77
CA ASN A 272 6.03 -15.21 10.15
C ASN A 272 5.62 -16.42 11.03
N GLY A 273 4.88 -17.36 10.45
CA GLY A 273 4.32 -18.51 11.14
C GLY A 273 3.05 -18.24 11.96
N ARG A 274 2.64 -16.96 12.14
CA ARG A 274 1.46 -16.60 12.97
C ARG A 274 0.25 -16.14 12.16
N ASN A 275 0.49 -15.35 11.10
CA ASN A 275 -0.56 -14.95 10.17
C ASN A 275 -0.16 -15.12 8.70
N GLY A 276 0.94 -15.83 8.46
CA GLY A 276 1.44 -16.08 7.12
C GLY A 276 2.91 -16.45 7.11
N TYR A 277 3.51 -16.37 5.94
CA TYR A 277 4.91 -16.71 5.74
C TYR A 277 5.61 -15.68 4.85
N SER A 278 6.90 -15.46 5.14
CA SER A 278 7.82 -14.74 4.26
C SER A 278 8.75 -15.69 3.52
N PHE A 279 9.25 -15.24 2.37
CA PHE A 279 10.26 -15.94 1.58
C PHE A 279 11.18 -14.92 0.88
N ASN A 280 12.36 -15.37 0.45
CA ASN A 280 13.31 -14.50 -0.25
C ASN A 280 12.81 -14.18 -1.67
N ALA A 281 12.76 -12.92 -2.04
CA ALA A 281 12.33 -12.47 -3.36
C ALA A 281 13.11 -13.15 -4.48
N GLY A 282 12.42 -13.59 -5.53
CA GLY A 282 12.98 -14.35 -6.64
C GLY A 282 13.32 -15.82 -6.33
N ASN A 283 13.14 -16.27 -5.10
CA ASN A 283 13.36 -17.66 -4.72
C ASN A 283 12.10 -18.51 -4.92
N ARG A 284 11.93 -19.05 -6.13
CA ARG A 284 10.79 -19.90 -6.53
C ARG A 284 10.65 -21.15 -5.66
N THR A 285 11.78 -21.75 -5.27
CA THR A 285 11.76 -22.94 -4.40
C THR A 285 11.13 -22.62 -3.06
N GLN A 286 11.56 -21.55 -2.39
CA GLN A 286 10.95 -21.13 -1.12
C GLN A 286 9.47 -20.75 -1.30
N LEU A 287 9.11 -20.05 -2.38
CA LEU A 287 7.71 -19.70 -2.67
C LEU A 287 6.86 -20.97 -2.81
N LYS A 288 7.32 -21.96 -3.55
CA LYS A 288 6.70 -23.27 -3.71
C LYS A 288 6.55 -24.01 -2.37
N GLU A 289 7.61 -24.05 -1.54
CA GLU A 289 7.57 -24.64 -0.21
C GLU A 289 6.52 -23.97 0.68
N LYS A 290 6.39 -22.64 0.64
CA LYS A 290 5.40 -21.91 1.45
C LYS A 290 3.97 -22.12 0.95
N MET A 291 3.75 -22.20 -0.37
CA MET A 291 2.45 -22.61 -0.91
C MET A 291 2.08 -24.03 -0.45
N ASN A 292 3.04 -24.95 -0.49
CA ASN A 292 2.83 -26.30 0.02
C ASN A 292 2.52 -26.30 1.53
N THR A 293 3.21 -25.49 2.32
CA THR A 293 2.94 -25.32 3.76
C THR A 293 1.49 -24.91 3.98
N PHE A 294 0.99 -23.88 3.27
CA PHE A 294 -0.42 -23.48 3.37
C PHE A 294 -1.38 -24.61 3.03
N SER A 295 -1.07 -25.41 2.00
CA SER A 295 -1.95 -26.49 1.54
C SER A 295 -2.10 -27.63 2.55
N THR A 296 -1.13 -27.79 3.45
CA THR A 296 -1.14 -28.83 4.51
C THR A 296 -1.74 -28.36 5.82
N LEU A 297 -2.00 -27.06 5.98
CA LEU A 297 -2.65 -26.54 7.18
C LEU A 297 -4.13 -26.97 7.24
N ASN A 298 -4.59 -27.28 8.43
CA ASN A 298 -6.02 -27.50 8.66
C ASN A 298 -6.78 -26.17 8.66
N GLN A 299 -8.10 -26.26 8.50
CA GLN A 299 -8.96 -25.09 8.45
C GLN A 299 -8.83 -24.17 9.67
N GLN A 300 -8.71 -24.73 10.88
CA GLN A 300 -8.60 -23.93 12.10
C GLN A 300 -7.33 -23.08 12.10
N ALA A 301 -6.20 -23.63 11.70
CA ALA A 301 -4.94 -22.89 11.61
C ALA A 301 -5.03 -21.73 10.60
N LEU A 302 -5.69 -21.95 9.44
CA LEU A 302 -5.92 -20.89 8.46
C LEU A 302 -6.84 -19.78 8.99
N LEU A 303 -7.87 -20.13 9.76
CA LEU A 303 -8.77 -19.17 10.41
C LEU A 303 -8.05 -18.37 11.51
N ASP A 304 -7.18 -19.02 12.29
CA ASP A 304 -6.38 -18.33 13.31
C ASP A 304 -5.39 -17.34 12.68
N MET A 305 -4.77 -17.72 11.57
CA MET A 305 -3.97 -16.80 10.76
C MET A 305 -4.79 -15.63 10.22
N SER A 306 -6.02 -15.87 9.76
CA SER A 306 -6.94 -14.82 9.30
C SER A 306 -7.25 -13.80 10.40
N ARG A 307 -7.60 -14.28 11.60
CA ARG A 307 -7.86 -13.42 12.76
C ARG A 307 -6.62 -12.59 13.13
N ARG A 308 -5.45 -13.23 13.13
CA ARG A 308 -4.20 -12.53 13.43
C ARG A 308 -3.90 -11.45 12.40
N SER A 309 -4.21 -11.65 11.12
CA SER A 309 -4.06 -10.62 10.08
C SER A 309 -4.93 -9.40 10.37
N THR A 310 -6.20 -9.58 10.74
CA THR A 310 -7.09 -8.45 11.09
C THR A 310 -6.62 -7.69 12.34
N GLU A 311 -6.09 -8.38 13.35
CA GLU A 311 -5.49 -7.74 14.53
C GLU A 311 -4.31 -6.84 14.15
N LEU A 312 -3.43 -7.33 13.27
CA LEU A 312 -2.26 -6.57 12.79
C LEU A 312 -2.69 -5.39 11.91
N ALA A 313 -3.71 -5.56 11.06
CA ALA A 313 -4.25 -4.51 10.21
C ALA A 313 -4.77 -3.31 11.03
N ASN A 314 -5.34 -3.56 12.21
CA ASN A 314 -5.82 -2.52 13.12
C ASN A 314 -4.71 -1.69 13.80
N ARG A 315 -3.42 -1.99 13.54
CA ARG A 315 -2.31 -1.15 14.00
C ARG A 315 -2.31 0.22 13.34
N ILE A 316 -2.79 0.31 12.09
CA ILE A 316 -2.95 1.56 11.35
C ILE A 316 -4.39 1.62 10.83
N THR A 317 -5.17 2.59 11.32
CA THR A 317 -6.53 2.84 10.86
C THR A 317 -6.63 4.26 10.31
N PRO A 318 -7.67 4.62 9.55
CA PRO A 318 -7.89 6.00 9.11
C PRO A 318 -7.86 7.02 10.26
N GLN A 319 -8.39 6.66 11.44
CA GLN A 319 -8.40 7.51 12.63
C GLN A 319 -6.99 7.71 13.20
N LYS A 320 -6.19 6.64 13.31
CA LYS A 320 -4.79 6.74 13.76
C LYS A 320 -3.94 7.50 12.76
N TRP A 321 -4.17 7.29 11.46
CA TRP A 321 -3.51 8.03 10.40
C TRP A 321 -3.83 9.53 10.50
N ALA A 322 -5.11 9.87 10.69
CA ALA A 322 -5.58 11.24 10.88
C ALA A 322 -4.96 11.89 12.14
N ALA A 323 -4.94 11.17 13.26
CA ALA A 323 -4.32 11.64 14.50
C ALA A 323 -2.82 11.92 14.35
N ASN A 324 -2.09 11.05 13.61
CA ASN A 324 -0.68 11.26 13.33
C ASN A 324 -0.45 12.54 12.49
N LEU A 325 -1.28 12.74 11.45
CA LEU A 325 -1.20 13.93 10.61
C LEU A 325 -1.57 15.20 11.39
N ALA A 326 -2.66 15.16 12.14
CA ALA A 326 -3.14 16.27 12.98
C ALA A 326 -2.08 16.70 14.01
N LYS A 327 -1.45 15.73 14.68
CA LYS A 327 -0.35 16.01 15.62
C LYS A 327 0.80 16.77 14.96
N MET A 328 1.17 16.43 13.71
CA MET A 328 2.21 17.15 12.97
C MET A 328 1.80 18.59 12.62
N PHE A 329 0.51 18.81 12.38
CA PHE A 329 -0.03 20.15 12.08
C PHE A 329 -0.40 20.95 13.33
N GLY A 330 -0.25 20.39 14.54
CA GLY A 330 -0.61 21.06 15.80
C GLY A 330 -2.11 21.21 16.02
N LEU A 331 -2.93 20.29 15.47
CA LEU A 331 -4.38 20.22 15.59
C LEU A 331 -4.81 19.37 16.79
#